data_29ff3ded482df9e583acae4a3c888035
#
_entry.id   29ff3ded482df9e583acae4a3c888035
#
_cell.length_a   1.000
_cell.length_b   1.000
_cell.length_c   1.000
_cell.angle_alpha   90.00
_cell.angle_beta   90.00
_cell.angle_gamma   90.00
#
_symmetry.space_group_name_H-M   'P 1'
#
loop_
_entity.id
_entity.type
_entity.pdbx_description
1 polymer ?
#
loop_
_entity_poly.entity_id
_entity_poly.type
_entity_poly.pdbx_seq_one_letter_code
_entity_poly.pdbx_strand_id
1 'polypeptide(L)'
;MSTGALARSEGTVSAGFTGSSTLDGAEERSGTAELPAPIREHDGQVVIVTLQRFDGWINRLWAFSQMGLAKAPLSRIPGMGFFKVMGTGGGTGFSTMPNWGVVAILSTWPNGAAAVRGLGAPVFAERTRRASETAHIALACLSSRGRWSRQDAFTPHATLHEGEPVAALTRATVKSGALLRFWRRVPAIASAIAHESESRFSIGMGEVPYLHQVTFSIWGDGEAMRRFSRDSATHGEAVRRVAEEGWFSEQLFARFRPLGAVGTWEGKPAAEHFGLNGTERSA
;
A
#
# COMPACT_ATOMS: atom_id res chain seq x y z
N MET A 1 78.67 -36.25 28.42
CA MET A 1 78.20 -36.81 29.73
C MET A 1 76.71 -36.69 29.77
N SER A 2 76.19 -37.74 29.67
CA SER A 2 75.26 -38.66 30.33
C SER A 2 73.81 -38.37 29.94
N THR A 3 73.29 -39.13 29.08
CA THR A 3 72.40 -40.32 29.20
C THR A 3 71.20 -40.12 30.12
N GLY A 4 70.02 -40.37 29.59
CA GLY A 4 68.79 -40.68 30.35
C GLY A 4 67.57 -40.81 29.47
N ALA A 5 67.29 -42.05 29.11
CA ALA A 5 66.23 -42.51 28.22
C ALA A 5 64.96 -42.89 28.98
N LEU A 6 63.91 -43.17 28.25
CA LEU A 6 62.67 -43.96 28.56
C LEU A 6 61.59 -43.23 29.38
N ALA A 7 60.31 -43.34 29.12
CA ALA A 7 59.51 -44.43 28.58
C ALA A 7 58.12 -43.91 28.10
N ARG A 8 57.49 -44.75 27.25
CA ARG A 8 56.15 -44.68 26.72
C ARG A 8 55.08 -44.86 27.81
N SER A 9 53.92 -44.21 27.66
CA SER A 9 52.65 -44.85 27.95
C SER A 9 51.55 -44.32 27.04
N GLU A 10 50.93 -45.22 26.34
CA GLU A 10 49.74 -45.06 25.54
C GLU A 10 48.53 -44.80 26.48
N GLY A 11 47.70 -43.89 26.11
CA GLY A 11 46.44 -43.62 26.79
C GLY A 11 45.43 -43.13 25.77
N THR A 12 44.76 -44.06 25.09
CA THR A 12 43.61 -43.83 24.25
C THR A 12 42.44 -43.31 25.07
N VAL A 13 41.98 -42.09 24.86
CA VAL A 13 40.67 -41.61 25.34
C VAL A 13 39.91 -41.07 24.14
N SER A 14 38.99 -41.88 23.66
CA SER A 14 37.93 -41.50 22.77
C SER A 14 36.96 -40.56 23.53
N ALA A 15 36.88 -39.32 23.10
CA ALA A 15 35.79 -38.41 23.48
C ALA A 15 35.08 -37.99 22.22
N GLY A 16 33.92 -38.61 21.99
CA GLY A 16 32.99 -38.23 20.93
C GLY A 16 32.51 -36.81 21.15
N PHE A 17 32.81 -35.94 20.21
CA PHE A 17 32.23 -34.61 20.11
C PHE A 17 31.06 -34.66 19.13
N THR A 18 29.88 -35.08 19.63
CA THR A 18 28.60 -34.84 18.94
C THR A 18 28.17 -33.41 19.19
N GLY A 19 28.76 -32.49 18.44
CA GLY A 19 28.27 -31.11 18.34
C GLY A 19 27.25 -31.02 17.22
N SER A 20 26.01 -31.37 17.53
CA SER A 20 24.88 -31.00 16.70
C SER A 20 24.74 -29.45 16.78
N SER A 21 25.35 -28.76 15.84
CA SER A 21 25.00 -27.37 15.60
C SER A 21 23.71 -27.35 14.79
N THR A 22 22.60 -27.24 15.48
CA THR A 22 21.34 -26.81 14.91
C THR A 22 21.52 -25.41 14.33
N LEU A 23 21.71 -25.38 13.01
CA LEU A 23 21.48 -24.17 12.21
C LEU A 23 19.95 -24.01 12.07
N ASP A 24 19.29 -23.77 13.19
CA ASP A 24 17.93 -23.29 13.24
C ASP A 24 17.96 -21.78 13.24
N GLY A 25 17.31 -21.17 12.24
CA GLY A 25 17.02 -19.74 12.27
C GLY A 25 17.17 -18.97 10.98
N ALA A 26 17.29 -19.62 9.83
CA ALA A 26 16.97 -18.98 8.55
C ALA A 26 15.53 -19.38 8.18
N GLU A 27 14.53 -18.86 8.89
CA GLU A 27 13.18 -18.81 8.35
C GLU A 27 13.28 -18.10 7.00
N GLU A 28 13.16 -18.87 5.93
CA GLU A 28 12.87 -18.36 4.59
C GLU A 28 11.70 -17.40 4.75
N ARG A 29 11.97 -16.11 4.66
CA ARG A 29 10.93 -15.10 4.44
C ARG A 29 10.35 -15.35 3.06
N SER A 30 9.50 -16.37 2.98
CA SER A 30 8.64 -16.61 1.83
C SER A 30 7.78 -15.37 1.64
N GLY A 31 8.12 -14.55 0.65
CA GLY A 31 7.60 -13.21 0.45
C GLY A 31 6.17 -13.14 -0.09
N THR A 32 5.38 -14.18 0.07
CA THR A 32 3.94 -14.19 -0.20
C THR A 32 3.20 -14.14 1.13
N ALA A 33 2.92 -12.93 1.62
CA ALA A 33 1.95 -12.77 2.72
C ALA A 33 0.65 -13.46 2.28
N GLU A 34 0.30 -14.56 2.95
CA GLU A 34 -0.92 -15.29 2.67
C GLU A 34 -2.11 -14.40 3.01
N LEU A 35 -2.86 -13.97 1.99
CA LEU A 35 -4.05 -13.15 2.21
C LEU A 35 -5.07 -13.95 3.03
N PRO A 36 -5.73 -13.33 4.05
CA PRO A 36 -6.76 -13.97 4.86
C PRO A 36 -7.89 -14.61 4.03
N ALA A 37 -8.52 -15.65 4.57
CA ALA A 37 -9.60 -16.35 3.91
C ALA A 37 -10.72 -15.45 3.35
N PRO A 38 -11.21 -14.42 4.08
CA PRO A 38 -12.23 -13.51 3.57
C PRO A 38 -11.81 -12.77 2.29
N ILE A 39 -10.51 -12.48 2.13
CA ILE A 39 -10.01 -11.86 0.91
C ILE A 39 -9.90 -12.89 -0.21
N ARG A 40 -9.37 -14.09 0.08
CA ARG A 40 -9.18 -15.17 -0.91
C ARG A 40 -10.49 -15.64 -1.52
N GLU A 41 -11.54 -15.69 -0.72
CA GLU A 41 -12.86 -16.23 -1.07
C GLU A 41 -13.80 -15.17 -1.64
N HIS A 42 -13.35 -13.90 -1.74
CA HIS A 42 -14.21 -12.83 -2.27
C HIS A 42 -14.43 -13.00 -3.79
N ASP A 43 -15.66 -13.18 -4.20
CA ASP A 43 -16.05 -13.46 -5.59
C ASP A 43 -16.16 -12.23 -6.49
N GLY A 44 -16.31 -11.03 -5.89
CA GLY A 44 -16.37 -9.77 -6.63
C GLY A 44 -15.00 -9.17 -6.95
N GLN A 45 -15.00 -8.08 -7.72
CA GLN A 45 -13.77 -7.34 -8.01
C GLN A 45 -13.05 -6.93 -6.72
N VAL A 46 -11.78 -7.34 -6.58
CA VAL A 46 -10.90 -6.91 -5.49
C VAL A 46 -9.97 -5.81 -6.00
N VAL A 47 -9.90 -4.72 -5.26
CA VAL A 47 -8.91 -3.66 -5.46
C VAL A 47 -7.82 -3.82 -4.41
N ILE A 48 -6.56 -3.92 -4.82
CA ILE A 48 -5.42 -3.98 -3.91
C ILE A 48 -4.64 -2.68 -3.99
N VAL A 49 -4.46 -2.03 -2.84
CA VAL A 49 -3.48 -0.96 -2.67
C VAL A 49 -2.26 -1.55 -1.98
N THR A 50 -1.16 -1.66 -2.72
CA THR A 50 0.13 -2.11 -2.19
C THR A 50 0.98 -0.90 -1.89
N LEU A 51 1.41 -0.74 -0.65
CA LEU A 51 2.37 0.26 -0.21
C LEU A 51 3.71 -0.42 0.05
N GLN A 52 4.79 0.15 -0.45
CA GLN A 52 6.14 -0.39 -0.30
C GLN A 52 7.11 0.70 0.12
N ARG A 53 7.86 0.44 1.19
CA ARG A 53 8.94 1.30 1.68
C ARG A 53 10.28 0.74 1.26
N PHE A 54 11.15 1.59 0.76
CA PHE A 54 12.50 1.22 0.31
C PHE A 54 13.52 2.03 1.08
N ASP A 55 14.43 1.35 1.76
CA ASP A 55 15.52 1.96 2.50
C ASP A 55 16.84 1.87 1.72
N GLY A 56 17.75 2.79 2.03
CA GLY A 56 18.99 2.95 1.30
C GLY A 56 18.83 3.54 -0.10
N TRP A 57 19.84 4.27 -0.56
CA TRP A 57 19.77 5.02 -1.82
C TRP A 57 19.66 4.11 -3.06
N ILE A 58 20.28 2.92 -3.04
CA ILE A 58 20.24 1.95 -4.15
C ILE A 58 18.82 1.44 -4.38
N ASN A 59 18.14 1.00 -3.29
CA ASN A 59 16.77 0.49 -3.40
C ASN A 59 15.78 1.61 -3.76
N ARG A 60 15.98 2.83 -3.28
CA ARG A 60 15.17 3.99 -3.66
C ARG A 60 15.32 4.32 -5.15
N LEU A 61 16.56 4.33 -5.65
CA LEU A 61 16.81 4.56 -7.08
C LEU A 61 16.20 3.45 -7.94
N TRP A 62 16.35 2.20 -7.50
CA TRP A 62 15.72 1.06 -8.16
C TRP A 62 14.20 1.21 -8.17
N ALA A 63 13.56 1.50 -7.02
CA ALA A 63 12.12 1.68 -6.90
C ALA A 63 11.60 2.81 -7.81
N PHE A 64 12.35 3.91 -7.91
CA PHE A 64 12.04 4.99 -8.82
C PHE A 64 12.08 4.53 -10.30
N SER A 65 13.11 3.79 -10.69
CA SER A 65 13.20 3.25 -12.06
C SER A 65 12.00 2.34 -12.39
N GLN A 66 11.50 1.60 -11.39
CA GLN A 66 10.35 0.71 -11.54
C GLN A 66 9.02 1.44 -11.75
N MET A 67 8.92 2.73 -11.50
CA MET A 67 7.70 3.50 -11.83
C MET A 67 7.37 3.44 -13.34
N GLY A 68 8.39 3.33 -14.17
CA GLY A 68 8.23 3.13 -15.61
C GLY A 68 8.38 1.66 -16.03
N LEU A 69 9.48 1.02 -15.59
CA LEU A 69 9.86 -0.32 -16.04
C LEU A 69 8.91 -1.44 -15.58
N ALA A 70 8.27 -1.30 -14.41
CA ALA A 70 7.35 -2.30 -13.90
C ALA A 70 6.02 -2.37 -14.69
N LYS A 71 5.68 -1.39 -15.51
CA LYS A 71 4.39 -1.37 -16.23
C LYS A 71 4.23 -2.55 -17.16
N ALA A 72 5.25 -2.90 -17.94
CA ALA A 72 5.20 -4.02 -18.88
C ALA A 72 5.09 -5.39 -18.17
N PRO A 73 5.90 -5.73 -17.15
CA PRO A 73 5.70 -6.97 -16.42
C PRO A 73 4.37 -7.02 -15.66
N LEU A 74 3.90 -5.91 -15.06
CA LEU A 74 2.59 -5.87 -14.41
C LEU A 74 1.45 -6.16 -15.38
N SER A 75 1.46 -5.56 -16.58
CA SER A 75 0.38 -5.77 -17.57
C SER A 75 0.28 -7.21 -18.10
N ARG A 76 1.28 -8.05 -17.84
CA ARG A 76 1.31 -9.46 -18.25
C ARG A 76 0.84 -10.42 -17.17
N ILE A 77 0.53 -9.93 -15.96
CA ILE A 77 0.06 -10.80 -14.88
C ILE A 77 -1.38 -11.24 -15.18
N PRO A 78 -1.64 -12.56 -15.25
CA PRO A 78 -2.97 -13.07 -15.54
C PRO A 78 -4.00 -12.60 -14.49
N GLY A 79 -5.13 -12.08 -14.94
CA GLY A 79 -6.20 -11.59 -14.08
C GLY A 79 -5.98 -10.18 -13.52
N MET A 80 -4.84 -9.53 -13.73
CA MET A 80 -4.68 -8.12 -13.41
C MET A 80 -5.46 -7.28 -14.42
N GLY A 81 -6.39 -6.48 -13.89
CA GLY A 81 -7.17 -5.53 -14.68
C GLY A 81 -6.50 -4.15 -14.71
N PHE A 82 -7.23 -3.14 -14.26
CA PHE A 82 -6.68 -1.79 -14.13
C PHE A 82 -5.57 -1.74 -13.07
N PHE A 83 -4.46 -1.08 -13.38
CA PHE A 83 -3.39 -0.85 -12.40
C PHE A 83 -2.69 0.49 -12.60
N LYS A 84 -2.09 0.99 -11.51
CA LYS A 84 -1.26 2.21 -11.48
C LYS A 84 -0.07 2.03 -10.57
N VAL A 85 1.09 2.51 -11.02
CA VAL A 85 2.29 2.65 -10.19
C VAL A 85 2.47 4.13 -9.88
N MET A 86 2.55 4.47 -8.60
CA MET A 86 2.51 5.84 -8.10
C MET A 86 3.64 6.09 -7.11
N GLY A 87 4.26 7.27 -7.20
CA GLY A 87 5.09 7.79 -6.12
C GLY A 87 4.23 8.45 -5.05
N THR A 88 4.83 8.76 -3.90
CA THR A 88 4.17 9.47 -2.81
C THR A 88 4.84 10.81 -2.53
N GLY A 89 4.12 11.73 -1.89
CA GLY A 89 4.70 12.96 -1.34
C GLY A 89 5.38 12.71 0.01
N GLY A 90 6.18 13.65 0.49
CA GLY A 90 6.78 13.60 1.82
C GLY A 90 5.74 13.77 2.95
N GLY A 91 6.08 13.38 4.17
CA GLY A 91 5.18 13.39 5.32
C GLY A 91 3.98 12.47 5.09
N THR A 92 2.77 12.98 5.27
CA THR A 92 1.50 12.28 4.99
C THR A 92 1.21 12.08 3.49
N GLY A 93 2.20 12.30 2.61
CA GLY A 93 2.04 12.15 1.17
C GLY A 93 1.50 13.38 0.44
N PHE A 94 1.18 14.45 1.14
CA PHE A 94 0.64 15.69 0.56
C PHE A 94 1.68 16.81 0.36
N SER A 95 2.96 16.50 0.55
CA SER A 95 4.05 17.43 0.31
C SER A 95 4.35 17.58 -1.19
N THR A 96 4.75 18.78 -1.60
CA THR A 96 5.32 19.03 -2.94
C THR A 96 6.66 18.34 -3.14
N MET A 97 7.36 17.99 -2.04
CA MET A 97 8.59 17.21 -2.11
C MET A 97 8.29 15.71 -2.24
N PRO A 98 8.79 15.04 -3.26
CA PRO A 98 8.60 13.60 -3.43
C PRO A 98 9.22 12.79 -2.28
N ASN A 99 8.54 11.75 -1.85
CA ASN A 99 9.12 10.72 -1.00
C ASN A 99 9.68 9.59 -1.88
N TRP A 100 10.97 9.60 -2.11
CA TRP A 100 11.66 8.59 -2.93
C TRP A 100 11.71 7.19 -2.30
N GLY A 101 11.35 7.10 -1.02
CA GLY A 101 11.37 5.84 -0.26
C GLY A 101 10.05 5.10 -0.25
N VAL A 102 8.96 5.68 -0.75
CA VAL A 102 7.64 5.03 -0.69
C VAL A 102 6.99 5.04 -2.07
N VAL A 103 6.60 3.85 -2.54
CA VAL A 103 5.90 3.63 -3.81
C VAL A 103 4.60 2.89 -3.54
N ALA A 104 3.55 3.25 -4.25
CA ALA A 104 2.27 2.59 -4.22
C ALA A 104 1.96 1.90 -5.55
N ILE A 105 1.33 0.73 -5.50
CA ILE A 105 0.71 0.09 -6.65
C ILE A 105 -0.77 -0.12 -6.32
N LEU A 106 -1.64 0.45 -7.14
CA LEU A 106 -3.06 0.11 -7.11
C LEU A 106 -3.32 -0.88 -8.24
N SER A 107 -4.04 -1.95 -7.95
CA SER A 107 -4.39 -2.98 -8.94
C SER A 107 -5.79 -3.52 -8.70
N THR A 108 -6.51 -3.89 -9.78
CA THR A 108 -7.81 -4.52 -9.71
C THR A 108 -7.74 -5.97 -10.19
N TRP A 109 -8.52 -6.83 -9.57
CA TRP A 109 -8.57 -8.27 -9.81
C TRP A 109 -10.01 -8.73 -9.90
N PRO A 110 -10.34 -9.74 -10.73
CA PRO A 110 -11.72 -10.20 -10.88
C PRO A 110 -12.31 -10.80 -9.59
N ASN A 111 -11.45 -11.36 -8.73
CA ASN A 111 -11.82 -11.91 -7.42
C ASN A 111 -10.58 -12.05 -6.52
N GLY A 112 -10.79 -12.46 -5.27
CA GLY A 112 -9.73 -12.63 -4.28
C GLY A 112 -8.70 -13.67 -4.66
N ALA A 113 -9.12 -14.81 -5.21
CA ALA A 113 -8.21 -15.87 -5.65
C ALA A 113 -7.25 -15.39 -6.76
N ALA A 114 -7.73 -14.57 -7.68
CA ALA A 114 -6.88 -13.95 -8.71
C ALA A 114 -5.90 -12.95 -8.10
N ALA A 115 -6.32 -12.16 -7.11
CA ALA A 115 -5.45 -11.23 -6.39
C ALA A 115 -4.31 -11.96 -5.67
N VAL A 116 -4.60 -13.05 -4.95
CA VAL A 116 -3.59 -13.89 -4.28
C VAL A 116 -2.55 -14.39 -5.28
N ARG A 117 -2.99 -15.04 -6.37
CA ARG A 117 -2.07 -15.54 -7.40
C ARG A 117 -1.24 -14.42 -8.02
N GLY A 118 -1.86 -13.28 -8.28
CA GLY A 118 -1.19 -12.14 -8.92
C GLY A 118 -0.14 -11.47 -8.03
N LEU A 119 -0.41 -11.34 -6.73
CA LEU A 119 0.57 -10.81 -5.78
C LEU A 119 1.78 -11.74 -5.60
N GLY A 120 1.64 -13.04 -5.88
CA GLY A 120 2.76 -14.00 -5.95
C GLY A 120 3.61 -13.89 -7.23
N ALA A 121 3.25 -13.04 -8.19
CA ALA A 121 4.02 -12.92 -9.43
C ALA A 121 5.43 -12.37 -9.18
N PRO A 122 6.43 -12.78 -10.01
CA PRO A 122 7.85 -12.41 -9.81
C PRO A 122 8.09 -10.89 -9.64
N VAL A 123 7.32 -10.05 -10.30
CA VAL A 123 7.46 -8.59 -10.18
C VAL A 123 7.08 -8.09 -8.79
N PHE A 124 6.07 -8.66 -8.14
CA PHE A 124 5.73 -8.32 -6.75
C PHE A 124 6.73 -8.94 -5.77
N ALA A 125 7.12 -10.20 -5.97
CA ALA A 125 8.11 -10.88 -5.14
C ALA A 125 9.45 -10.12 -5.09
N GLU A 126 9.98 -9.69 -6.24
CA GLU A 126 11.21 -8.91 -6.31
C GLU A 126 11.09 -7.57 -5.60
N ARG A 127 9.96 -6.90 -5.73
CA ARG A 127 9.70 -5.63 -5.05
C ARG A 127 9.62 -5.81 -3.54
N THR A 128 8.90 -6.85 -3.07
CA THR A 128 8.79 -7.18 -1.63
C THR A 128 10.14 -7.55 -1.04
N ARG A 129 10.97 -8.31 -1.77
CA ARG A 129 12.32 -8.68 -1.34
C ARG A 129 13.23 -7.46 -1.13
N ARG A 130 13.07 -6.40 -1.94
CA ARG A 130 13.87 -5.16 -1.84
C ARG A 130 13.29 -4.14 -0.87
N ALA A 131 12.01 -4.21 -0.60
CA ALA A 131 11.34 -3.31 0.32
C ALA A 131 11.71 -3.66 1.77
N SER A 132 11.84 -2.65 2.62
CA SER A 132 11.95 -2.83 4.07
C SER A 132 10.60 -3.11 4.71
N GLU A 133 9.52 -2.61 4.10
CA GLU A 133 8.14 -2.87 4.49
C GLU A 133 7.26 -3.00 3.25
N THR A 134 6.31 -3.92 3.31
CA THR A 134 5.26 -4.06 2.29
C THR A 134 3.92 -4.28 2.98
N ALA A 135 2.93 -3.48 2.62
CA ALA A 135 1.56 -3.65 3.05
C ALA A 135 0.64 -3.79 1.83
N HIS A 136 -0.26 -4.76 1.86
CA HIS A 136 -1.33 -4.95 0.89
C HIS A 136 -2.66 -4.72 1.57
N ILE A 137 -3.44 -3.76 1.08
CA ILE A 137 -4.79 -3.42 1.57
C ILE A 137 -5.78 -3.88 0.52
N ALA A 138 -6.65 -4.83 0.88
CA ALA A 138 -7.67 -5.37 0.01
C ALA A 138 -9.01 -4.65 0.23
N LEU A 139 -9.69 -4.32 -0.84
CA LEU A 139 -10.85 -3.44 -0.87
C LEU A 139 -11.91 -3.97 -1.83
N ALA A 140 -13.19 -3.86 -1.45
CA ALA A 140 -14.35 -4.09 -2.31
C ALA A 140 -15.07 -2.77 -2.60
N CYS A 141 -15.40 -2.51 -3.87
CA CYS A 141 -15.94 -1.22 -4.28
C CYS A 141 -17.42 -1.05 -3.86
N LEU A 142 -17.70 0.03 -3.10
CA LEU A 142 -19.03 0.46 -2.69
C LEU A 142 -19.64 1.41 -3.72
N SER A 143 -18.85 2.34 -4.21
CA SER A 143 -19.29 3.33 -5.20
C SER A 143 -18.09 3.88 -5.97
N SER A 144 -18.28 4.15 -7.25
CA SER A 144 -17.29 4.81 -8.10
C SER A 144 -17.98 5.84 -8.99
N ARG A 145 -17.42 7.04 -9.08
CA ARG A 145 -17.92 8.13 -9.92
C ARG A 145 -16.76 8.84 -10.60
N GLY A 146 -16.86 9.00 -11.90
CA GLY A 146 -15.80 9.59 -12.73
C GLY A 146 -14.90 8.54 -13.32
N ARG A 147 -13.77 8.95 -13.89
CA ARG A 147 -12.88 8.05 -14.64
C ARG A 147 -11.42 8.24 -14.26
N TRP A 148 -10.63 7.20 -14.50
CA TRP A 148 -9.18 7.24 -14.36
C TRP A 148 -8.51 6.76 -15.64
N SER A 149 -7.76 7.63 -16.29
CA SER A 149 -7.21 7.38 -17.63
C SER A 149 -8.29 6.98 -18.66
N ARG A 150 -9.45 7.64 -18.59
CA ARG A 150 -10.65 7.41 -19.42
C ARG A 150 -11.31 6.04 -19.23
N GLN A 151 -10.96 5.32 -18.17
CA GLN A 151 -11.49 4.00 -17.84
C GLN A 151 -12.37 4.07 -16.59
N ASP A 152 -13.39 3.22 -16.53
CA ASP A 152 -14.18 2.95 -15.35
C ASP A 152 -13.43 1.87 -14.53
N ALA A 153 -12.53 2.33 -13.64
CA ALA A 153 -11.55 1.47 -12.98
C ALA A 153 -12.17 0.51 -11.96
N PHE A 154 -13.30 0.87 -11.34
CA PHE A 154 -13.88 0.14 -10.24
C PHE A 154 -15.35 -0.18 -10.48
N THR A 155 -15.75 -1.44 -10.21
CA THR A 155 -17.12 -1.93 -10.34
C THR A 155 -17.76 -2.00 -8.95
N PRO A 156 -18.78 -1.17 -8.65
CA PRO A 156 -19.50 -1.25 -7.38
C PRO A 156 -20.24 -2.58 -7.26
N HIS A 157 -20.05 -3.29 -6.13
CA HIS A 157 -20.72 -4.56 -5.85
C HIS A 157 -20.83 -4.86 -4.35
N ALA A 158 -20.15 -4.07 -3.50
CA ALA A 158 -20.16 -4.26 -2.07
C ALA A 158 -21.20 -3.37 -1.37
N THR A 159 -21.60 -3.76 -0.17
CA THR A 159 -22.40 -2.96 0.76
C THR A 159 -21.58 -2.64 2.00
N LEU A 160 -21.89 -1.52 2.65
CA LEU A 160 -21.29 -1.10 3.91
C LEU A 160 -22.33 -1.22 5.01
N HIS A 161 -21.98 -1.89 6.09
CA HIS A 161 -22.81 -1.92 7.29
C HIS A 161 -22.45 -0.80 8.25
N GLU A 162 -23.34 -0.49 9.18
CA GLU A 162 -23.12 0.54 10.18
C GLU A 162 -21.93 0.20 11.08
N GLY A 163 -21.05 1.19 11.33
CA GLY A 163 -19.84 1.02 12.14
C GLY A 163 -18.66 0.33 11.43
N GLU A 164 -18.84 -0.14 10.19
CA GLU A 164 -17.71 -0.69 9.44
C GLU A 164 -16.75 0.40 8.94
N PRO A 165 -15.43 0.12 8.90
CA PRO A 165 -14.47 1.03 8.31
C PRO A 165 -14.73 1.24 6.83
N VAL A 166 -14.43 2.44 6.36
CA VAL A 166 -14.55 2.81 4.94
C VAL A 166 -13.25 3.38 4.42
N ALA A 167 -12.86 2.98 3.23
CA ALA A 167 -11.76 3.62 2.51
C ALA A 167 -12.30 4.54 1.42
N ALA A 168 -11.64 5.68 1.23
CA ALA A 168 -11.94 6.63 0.18
C ALA A 168 -10.73 6.84 -0.72
N LEU A 169 -10.97 6.92 -2.01
CA LEU A 169 -9.97 7.28 -3.00
C LEU A 169 -10.51 8.41 -3.86
N THR A 170 -9.75 9.51 -3.89
CA THR A 170 -10.00 10.61 -4.80
C THR A 170 -8.84 10.74 -5.77
N ARG A 171 -9.14 10.96 -7.02
CA ARG A 171 -8.12 11.16 -8.05
C ARG A 171 -8.49 12.36 -8.92
N ALA A 172 -7.51 13.19 -9.24
CA ALA A 172 -7.69 14.32 -10.12
C ALA A 172 -6.48 14.52 -11.04
N THR A 173 -6.75 14.92 -12.29
CA THR A 173 -5.74 15.51 -13.17
C THR A 173 -5.92 17.01 -13.18
N VAL A 174 -4.93 17.71 -12.62
CA VAL A 174 -4.93 19.18 -12.57
C VAL A 174 -4.58 19.75 -13.93
N LYS A 175 -5.37 20.68 -14.43
CA LYS A 175 -5.05 21.42 -15.68
C LYS A 175 -3.79 22.25 -15.47
N SER A 176 -2.92 22.33 -16.48
CA SER A 176 -1.66 23.08 -16.40
C SER A 176 -1.83 24.53 -15.94
N GLY A 177 -2.86 25.22 -16.45
CA GLY A 177 -3.18 26.59 -16.05
C GLY A 177 -3.71 26.77 -14.60
N ALA A 178 -4.09 25.67 -13.92
CA ALA A 178 -4.57 25.70 -12.56
C ALA A 178 -3.51 25.24 -11.52
N LEU A 179 -2.36 24.72 -11.97
CA LEU A 179 -1.34 24.10 -11.10
C LEU A 179 -0.91 24.99 -9.95
N LEU A 180 -0.55 26.23 -10.21
CA LEU A 180 -0.05 27.14 -9.17
C LEU A 180 -1.14 27.47 -8.13
N ARG A 181 -2.39 27.65 -8.56
CA ARG A 181 -3.53 27.90 -7.68
C ARG A 181 -3.87 26.67 -6.84
N PHE A 182 -3.83 25.49 -7.43
CA PHE A 182 -4.05 24.23 -6.75
C PHE A 182 -3.00 24.01 -5.65
N TRP A 183 -1.71 24.06 -6.00
CA TRP A 183 -0.62 23.76 -5.07
C TRP A 183 -0.48 24.76 -3.92
N ARG A 184 -0.92 26.01 -4.09
CA ARG A 184 -0.99 26.98 -2.99
C ARG A 184 -2.00 26.58 -1.91
N ARG A 185 -2.99 25.75 -2.22
CA ARG A 185 -4.06 25.33 -1.29
C ARG A 185 -3.85 23.94 -0.69
N VAL A 186 -3.05 23.11 -1.32
CA VAL A 186 -2.75 21.74 -0.85
C VAL A 186 -2.32 21.69 0.61
N PRO A 187 -1.42 22.57 1.12
CA PRO A 187 -1.01 22.52 2.52
C PRO A 187 -2.16 22.65 3.52
N ALA A 188 -3.13 23.54 3.25
CA ALA A 188 -4.28 23.73 4.14
C ALA A 188 -5.21 22.50 4.13
N ILE A 189 -5.43 21.90 2.97
CA ILE A 189 -6.24 20.68 2.83
C ILE A 189 -5.54 19.49 3.50
N ALA A 190 -4.24 19.34 3.29
CA ALA A 190 -3.43 18.29 3.91
C ALA A 190 -3.43 18.39 5.43
N SER A 191 -3.29 19.61 5.96
CA SER A 191 -3.36 19.87 7.40
C SER A 191 -4.73 19.51 7.97
N ALA A 192 -5.82 19.85 7.29
CA ALA A 192 -7.17 19.49 7.73
C ALA A 192 -7.37 17.98 7.85
N ILE A 193 -6.88 17.20 6.88
CA ILE A 193 -6.97 15.74 6.91
C ILE A 193 -6.08 15.17 8.02
N ALA A 194 -4.87 15.68 8.19
CA ALA A 194 -3.92 15.18 9.19
C ALA A 194 -4.37 15.43 10.64
N HIS A 195 -5.20 16.45 10.89
CA HIS A 195 -5.74 16.74 12.22
C HIS A 195 -7.10 16.08 12.48
N GLU A 196 -7.64 15.33 11.51
CA GLU A 196 -8.89 14.62 11.69
C GLU A 196 -8.69 13.36 12.52
N SER A 197 -9.24 13.34 13.75
CA SER A 197 -9.07 12.27 14.72
C SER A 197 -9.70 10.94 14.29
N GLU A 198 -10.66 10.98 13.40
CA GLU A 198 -11.39 9.78 12.91
C GLU A 198 -10.76 9.18 11.63
N SER A 199 -9.76 9.86 11.04
CA SER A 199 -8.95 9.33 9.95
C SER A 199 -7.89 8.38 10.52
N ARG A 200 -8.01 7.09 10.22
CA ARG A 200 -7.06 6.05 10.66
C ARG A 200 -5.78 6.06 9.84
N PHE A 201 -5.89 6.43 8.57
CA PHE A 201 -4.77 6.48 7.64
C PHE A 201 -5.08 7.43 6.48
N SER A 202 -4.06 8.13 6.00
CA SER A 202 -4.16 8.96 4.80
C SER A 202 -2.80 9.05 4.10
N ILE A 203 -2.80 8.94 2.76
CA ILE A 203 -1.61 9.07 1.94
C ILE A 203 -1.94 9.77 0.61
N GLY A 204 -1.09 10.72 0.23
CA GLY A 204 -1.09 11.34 -1.09
C GLY A 204 -0.14 10.63 -2.04
N MET A 205 -0.62 10.34 -3.25
CA MET A 205 0.12 9.61 -4.28
C MET A 205 -0.05 10.29 -5.64
N GLY A 206 0.77 9.92 -6.63
CA GLY A 206 0.62 10.43 -7.99
C GLY A 206 1.41 9.66 -9.03
N GLU A 207 0.86 9.56 -10.24
CA GLU A 207 1.52 8.93 -11.39
C GLU A 207 2.52 9.89 -12.06
N VAL A 208 2.15 11.17 -12.12
CA VAL A 208 2.96 12.25 -12.66
C VAL A 208 3.01 13.36 -11.63
N PRO A 209 4.21 13.73 -11.16
CA PRO A 209 4.36 14.79 -10.15
C PRO A 209 3.57 16.05 -10.53
N TYR A 210 2.94 16.65 -9.56
CA TYR A 210 2.14 17.88 -9.65
C TYR A 210 0.86 17.80 -10.49
N LEU A 211 0.76 16.93 -11.49
CA LEU A 211 -0.39 16.85 -12.42
C LEU A 211 -1.44 15.85 -11.95
N HIS A 212 -1.00 14.63 -11.56
CA HIS A 212 -1.90 13.56 -11.17
C HIS A 212 -1.88 13.39 -9.66
N GLN A 213 -2.96 13.80 -9.02
CA GLN A 213 -3.12 13.72 -7.58
C GLN A 213 -4.07 12.59 -7.23
N VAL A 214 -3.65 11.75 -6.32
CA VAL A 214 -4.45 10.68 -5.73
C VAL A 214 -4.35 10.80 -4.22
N THR A 215 -5.49 10.81 -3.55
CA THR A 215 -5.58 10.69 -2.09
C THR A 215 -6.24 9.36 -1.77
N PHE A 216 -5.63 8.57 -0.92
CA PHE A 216 -6.21 7.38 -0.35
C PHE A 216 -6.29 7.55 1.17
N SER A 217 -7.45 7.26 1.76
CA SER A 217 -7.68 7.40 3.20
C SER A 217 -8.56 6.28 3.72
N ILE A 218 -8.36 5.91 5.00
CA ILE A 218 -9.17 4.92 5.72
C ILE A 218 -9.76 5.61 6.93
N TRP A 219 -11.07 5.44 7.15
CA TRP A 219 -11.87 6.08 8.18
C TRP A 219 -12.47 5.05 9.12
N GLY A 220 -12.77 5.46 10.33
CA GLY A 220 -13.39 4.62 11.35
C GLY A 220 -14.70 4.00 10.89
N ASP A 221 -15.53 4.82 10.26
CA ASP A 221 -16.79 4.43 9.64
C ASP A 221 -17.20 5.42 8.54
N GLY A 222 -18.33 5.12 7.87
CA GLY A 222 -18.85 5.95 6.80
C GLY A 222 -19.40 7.30 7.28
N GLU A 223 -19.77 7.44 8.55
CA GLU A 223 -20.28 8.67 9.12
C GLU A 223 -19.18 9.66 9.44
N ALA A 224 -18.06 9.17 10.02
CA ALA A 224 -16.83 9.93 10.23
C ALA A 224 -16.35 10.58 8.92
N MET A 225 -16.28 9.78 7.86
CA MET A 225 -15.92 10.30 6.53
C MET A 225 -16.90 11.33 6.00
N ARG A 226 -18.21 11.13 6.21
CA ARG A 226 -19.24 12.09 5.77
C ARG A 226 -19.19 13.39 6.58
N ARG A 227 -18.97 13.31 7.92
CA ARG A 227 -18.75 14.50 8.77
C ARG A 227 -17.59 15.33 8.24
N PHE A 228 -16.44 14.74 8.07
CA PHE A 228 -15.28 15.44 7.50
C PHE A 228 -15.58 16.10 6.15
N SER A 229 -16.27 15.39 5.24
CA SER A 229 -16.59 15.92 3.91
C SER A 229 -17.57 17.11 3.94
N ARG A 230 -18.45 17.20 4.96
CA ARG A 230 -19.46 18.26 5.11
C ARG A 230 -18.99 19.41 5.98
N ASP A 231 -18.37 19.09 7.11
CA ASP A 231 -18.15 20.04 8.21
C ASP A 231 -16.78 20.72 8.12
N SER A 232 -15.84 20.18 7.33
CA SER A 232 -14.59 20.87 7.03
C SER A 232 -14.85 22.06 6.11
N ALA A 233 -15.03 23.23 6.68
CA ALA A 233 -15.25 24.49 5.95
C ALA A 233 -14.18 24.71 4.86
N THR A 234 -12.92 24.41 5.18
CA THR A 234 -11.78 24.51 4.26
C THR A 234 -11.88 23.50 3.12
N HIS A 235 -12.29 22.25 3.42
CA HIS A 235 -12.43 21.20 2.40
C HIS A 235 -13.65 21.49 1.51
N GLY A 236 -14.80 21.82 2.08
CA GLY A 236 -16.02 22.13 1.34
C GLY A 236 -15.87 23.36 0.44
N GLU A 237 -15.18 24.41 0.89
CA GLU A 237 -14.87 25.58 0.06
C GLU A 237 -13.91 25.22 -1.08
N ALA A 238 -12.87 24.42 -0.82
CA ALA A 238 -11.93 23.99 -1.84
C ALA A 238 -12.63 23.16 -2.92
N VAL A 239 -13.49 22.20 -2.53
CA VAL A 239 -14.26 21.36 -3.47
C VAL A 239 -15.20 22.21 -4.32
N ARG A 240 -15.90 23.18 -3.72
CA ARG A 240 -16.80 24.09 -4.44
C ARG A 240 -16.06 24.91 -5.47
N ARG A 241 -14.94 25.56 -5.08
CA ARG A 241 -14.13 26.38 -6.00
C ARG A 241 -13.50 25.56 -7.12
N VAL A 242 -13.06 24.32 -6.82
CA VAL A 242 -12.57 23.40 -7.85
C VAL A 242 -13.64 23.10 -8.89
N ALA A 243 -14.90 22.92 -8.44
CA ALA A 243 -16.03 22.69 -9.34
C ALA A 243 -16.37 23.94 -10.16
N GLU A 244 -16.43 25.11 -9.53
CA GLU A 244 -16.75 26.40 -10.15
C GLU A 244 -15.67 26.85 -11.15
N GLU A 245 -14.40 26.74 -10.80
CA GLU A 245 -13.28 27.18 -11.61
C GLU A 245 -12.78 26.08 -12.62
N GLY A 246 -13.30 24.87 -12.51
CA GLY A 246 -13.00 23.79 -13.45
C GLY A 246 -11.51 23.41 -13.52
N TRP A 247 -10.84 23.28 -12.37
CA TRP A 247 -9.38 23.04 -12.30
C TRP A 247 -8.92 21.68 -12.80
N PHE A 248 -9.83 20.71 -12.85
CA PHE A 248 -9.49 19.35 -13.23
C PHE A 248 -9.96 19.03 -14.66
N SER A 249 -9.14 18.28 -15.37
CA SER A 249 -9.50 17.72 -16.69
C SER A 249 -10.12 16.32 -16.57
N GLU A 250 -9.81 15.62 -15.50
CA GLU A 250 -10.38 14.31 -15.19
C GLU A 250 -10.42 14.13 -13.67
N GLN A 251 -11.46 13.48 -13.17
CA GLN A 251 -11.65 13.19 -11.74
C GLN A 251 -12.24 11.79 -11.57
N LEU A 252 -11.94 11.19 -10.41
CA LEU A 252 -12.56 9.97 -9.93
C LEU A 252 -12.72 10.05 -8.41
N PHE A 253 -13.88 9.66 -7.91
CA PHE A 253 -14.19 9.49 -6.50
C PHE A 253 -14.69 8.07 -6.30
N ALA A 254 -14.04 7.31 -5.43
CA ALA A 254 -14.44 5.96 -5.12
C ALA A 254 -14.43 5.71 -3.62
N ARG A 255 -15.37 4.87 -3.17
CA ARG A 255 -15.47 4.39 -1.79
C ARG A 255 -15.40 2.89 -1.79
N PHE A 256 -14.79 2.34 -0.75
CA PHE A 256 -14.56 0.92 -0.63
C PHE A 256 -14.84 0.45 0.78
N ARG A 257 -15.32 -0.78 0.90
CA ARG A 257 -15.26 -1.56 2.14
C ARG A 257 -13.90 -2.23 2.18
N PRO A 258 -13.07 -2.00 3.22
CA PRO A 258 -11.86 -2.78 3.43
C PRO A 258 -12.20 -4.23 3.72
N LEU A 259 -11.56 -5.16 3.02
CA LEU A 259 -11.65 -6.61 3.24
C LEU A 259 -10.59 -7.08 4.23
N GLY A 260 -9.54 -6.30 4.43
CA GLY A 260 -8.42 -6.58 5.33
C GLY A 260 -7.10 -6.03 4.79
N ALA A 261 -6.04 -6.21 5.57
CA ALA A 261 -4.69 -5.84 5.17
C ALA A 261 -3.67 -6.86 5.68
N VAL A 262 -2.58 -7.07 4.92
CA VAL A 262 -1.49 -7.98 5.28
C VAL A 262 -0.13 -7.32 5.07
N GLY A 263 0.89 -7.87 5.72
CA GLY A 263 2.25 -7.36 5.73
C GLY A 263 2.49 -6.39 6.89
N THR A 264 3.44 -5.47 6.72
CA THR A 264 3.86 -4.52 7.77
C THR A 264 3.88 -3.10 7.25
N TRP A 265 3.55 -2.14 8.12
CA TRP A 265 3.66 -0.71 7.86
C TRP A 265 3.99 0.06 9.13
N GLU A 266 5.05 0.88 9.08
CA GLU A 266 5.57 1.64 10.22
C GLU A 266 5.85 0.77 11.46
N GLY A 267 6.46 -0.40 11.21
CA GLY A 267 6.87 -1.35 12.24
C GLY A 267 5.73 -2.15 12.88
N LYS A 268 4.49 -2.03 12.36
CA LYS A 268 3.31 -2.75 12.88
C LYS A 268 2.72 -3.67 11.82
N PRO A 269 1.98 -4.73 12.23
CA PRO A 269 1.12 -5.46 11.31
C PRO A 269 0.18 -4.51 10.57
N ALA A 270 0.06 -4.66 9.25
CA ALA A 270 -0.72 -3.74 8.42
C ALA A 270 -2.20 -3.64 8.86
N ALA A 271 -2.82 -4.76 9.22
CA ALA A 271 -4.20 -4.76 9.72
C ALA A 271 -4.35 -3.91 10.99
N GLU A 272 -3.39 -3.96 11.91
CA GLU A 272 -3.36 -3.13 13.11
C GLU A 272 -3.14 -1.66 12.77
N HIS A 273 -2.11 -1.38 11.94
CA HIS A 273 -1.75 -0.01 11.58
C HIS A 273 -2.90 0.74 10.90
N PHE A 274 -3.65 0.08 10.03
CA PHE A 274 -4.79 0.66 9.31
C PHE A 274 -6.12 0.56 10.09
N GLY A 275 -6.11 -0.03 11.30
CA GLY A 275 -7.31 -0.21 12.12
C GLY A 275 -8.32 -1.17 11.50
N LEU A 276 -7.84 -2.20 10.80
CA LEU A 276 -8.65 -3.21 10.11
C LEU A 276 -8.69 -4.57 10.86
N ASN A 277 -8.24 -4.60 12.13
CA ASN A 277 -8.36 -5.76 12.99
C ASN A 277 -9.84 -6.01 13.28
N GLY A 278 -10.39 -7.12 12.85
CA GLY A 278 -11.80 -7.50 13.09
C GLY A 278 -12.71 -7.46 11.86
N THR A 279 -12.22 -7.07 10.69
CA THR A 279 -12.97 -7.23 9.43
C THR A 279 -13.19 -8.72 9.07
N GLU A 280 -12.54 -9.63 9.79
CA GLU A 280 -12.68 -11.09 9.63
C GLU A 280 -14.02 -11.66 10.11
N ARG A 281 -14.91 -10.88 10.75
CA ARG A 281 -16.12 -11.39 11.45
C ARG A 281 -17.44 -11.26 10.67
N SER A 282 -17.44 -10.78 9.44
CA SER A 282 -18.66 -10.58 8.66
C SER A 282 -18.52 -11.17 7.27
N ALA A 283 -18.58 -12.48 7.17
CA ALA A 283 -18.83 -13.24 5.95
C ALA A 283 -20.01 -14.17 6.18
#